data_6fe89895f56db7d6daa2f46ce30f00df
#
_entry.id   6fe89895f56db7d6daa2f46ce30f00df
#
_cell.length_a   1.000
_cell.length_b   1.000
_cell.length_c   1.000
_cell.angle_alpha   90.00
_cell.angle_beta   90.00
_cell.angle_gamma   90.00
#
_symmetry.space_group_name_H-M   'P 1'
#
loop_
_entity.id
_entity.type
_entity.pdbx_description
1 polymer ?
#
loop_
_entity_poly.entity_id
_entity_poly.type
_entity_poly.pdbx_seq_one_letter_code
_entity_poly.pdbx_strand_id
1 'polypeptide(L)'
;MYDDLREIQLLSRLAAFHGAVRTAALCQSRTDRRLVRRLAQDGRLELHPNRVVAMPGADPSVILCRRIDGVMTCAHAMQFYGLPLQRPPGPLHVAVPAHRGRLPDGLGRTTVHRVDDLAVPAQEAAPVACVEHALICFMRCASELDALIAIDAALRCGLVRMDDLRSCLSGKRNMSLRALVDRAHPGARSILETIARYELEEAGYRPFPAIIIECLGEVDLVLTSHPE
;
A
#
# COMPACT_ATOMS: atom_id res chain seq x y z
N MET A 1 3.83 -37.92 -17.21
CA MET A 1 5.13 -37.51 -16.60
C MET A 1 5.65 -36.16 -17.10
N TYR A 2 5.87 -35.92 -18.42
CA TYR A 2 6.34 -34.59 -18.93
C TYR A 2 5.30 -33.48 -18.79
N ASP A 3 4.02 -33.78 -19.01
CA ASP A 3 2.92 -32.80 -18.84
C ASP A 3 2.71 -32.40 -17.37
N ASP A 4 2.86 -33.36 -16.46
CA ASP A 4 2.69 -33.11 -15.02
C ASP A 4 3.80 -32.18 -14.48
N LEU A 5 5.05 -32.40 -14.90
CA LEU A 5 6.17 -31.55 -14.48
C LEU A 5 5.98 -30.11 -14.97
N ARG A 6 5.53 -29.94 -16.21
CA ARG A 6 5.26 -28.63 -16.80
C ARG A 6 4.10 -27.91 -16.11
N GLU A 7 3.10 -28.65 -15.70
CA GLU A 7 1.98 -28.13 -14.93
C GLU A 7 2.44 -27.64 -13.56
N ILE A 8 3.22 -28.44 -12.84
CA ILE A 8 3.79 -28.06 -11.55
C ILE A 8 4.63 -26.77 -11.68
N GLN A 9 5.48 -26.67 -12.71
CA GLN A 9 6.28 -25.48 -12.97
C GLN A 9 5.43 -24.25 -13.26
N LEU A 10 4.36 -24.39 -14.03
CA LEU A 10 3.44 -23.30 -14.37
C LEU A 10 2.70 -22.81 -13.12
N LEU A 11 2.19 -23.72 -12.30
CA LEU A 11 1.49 -23.38 -11.05
C LEU A 11 2.44 -22.76 -10.02
N SER A 12 3.67 -23.27 -9.88
CA SER A 12 4.70 -22.68 -9.03
C SER A 12 5.04 -21.25 -9.44
N ARG A 13 5.16 -21.00 -10.75
CA ARG A 13 5.37 -19.65 -11.28
C ARG A 13 4.18 -18.75 -10.99
N LEU A 14 2.95 -19.23 -11.15
CA LEU A 14 1.75 -18.46 -10.85
C LEU A 14 1.66 -18.14 -9.35
N ALA A 15 2.04 -19.06 -8.48
CA ALA A 15 2.14 -18.80 -7.05
C ALA A 15 3.17 -17.72 -6.74
N ALA A 16 4.34 -17.73 -7.39
CA ALA A 16 5.36 -16.68 -7.27
C ALA A 16 4.87 -15.29 -7.72
N PHE A 17 3.85 -15.22 -8.58
CA PHE A 17 3.17 -13.99 -8.97
C PHE A 17 2.01 -13.60 -8.02
N HIS A 18 2.07 -14.03 -6.76
CA HIS A 18 1.01 -13.80 -5.76
C HIS A 18 -0.35 -14.37 -6.18
N GLY A 19 -0.35 -15.47 -6.91
CA GLY A 19 -1.54 -16.19 -7.32
C GLY A 19 -2.30 -15.61 -8.51
N ALA A 20 -1.92 -14.44 -9.05
CA ALA A 20 -2.56 -13.88 -10.23
C ALA A 20 -1.60 -13.04 -11.08
N VAL A 21 -1.68 -13.22 -12.41
CA VAL A 21 -0.79 -12.52 -13.35
C VAL A 21 -1.41 -12.42 -14.74
N ARG A 22 -0.92 -11.55 -15.59
CA ARG A 22 -1.29 -11.55 -17.00
C ARG A 22 -0.76 -12.79 -17.70
N THR A 23 -1.59 -13.42 -18.53
CA THR A 23 -1.24 -14.63 -19.28
C THR A 23 0.07 -14.47 -20.08
N ALA A 24 0.35 -13.26 -20.58
CA ALA A 24 1.57 -13.00 -21.33
C ALA A 24 2.85 -13.13 -20.48
N ALA A 25 2.79 -12.78 -19.20
CA ALA A 25 3.92 -12.92 -18.27
C ALA A 25 4.08 -14.36 -17.79
N LEU A 26 2.99 -15.11 -17.63
CA LEU A 26 3.02 -16.51 -17.23
C LEU A 26 3.50 -17.44 -18.35
N CYS A 27 2.97 -17.25 -19.56
CA CYS A 27 3.14 -18.19 -20.67
C CYS A 27 4.32 -17.83 -21.56
N GLN A 28 5.37 -18.66 -21.54
CA GLN A 28 6.56 -18.53 -22.39
C GLN A 28 6.39 -19.22 -23.77
N SER A 29 5.38 -20.07 -23.92
CA SER A 29 5.16 -20.88 -25.12
C SER A 29 3.69 -21.01 -25.50
N ARG A 30 3.43 -21.50 -26.72
CA ARG A 30 2.09 -21.90 -27.13
C ARG A 30 1.54 -23.09 -26.31
N THR A 31 2.44 -23.95 -25.84
CA THR A 31 2.08 -25.11 -25.01
C THR A 31 1.60 -24.64 -23.63
N ASP A 32 2.26 -23.63 -23.02
CA ASP A 32 1.80 -23.06 -21.75
C ASP A 32 0.40 -22.45 -21.89
N ARG A 33 0.13 -21.75 -22.99
CA ARG A 33 -1.22 -21.19 -23.25
C ARG A 33 -2.29 -22.25 -23.40
N ARG A 34 -1.95 -23.42 -24.01
CA ARG A 34 -2.87 -24.57 -24.10
C ARG A 34 -3.10 -25.17 -22.72
N LEU A 35 -2.02 -25.32 -21.92
CA LEU A 35 -2.09 -25.83 -20.58
C LEU A 35 -2.94 -24.93 -19.67
N VAL A 36 -2.77 -23.63 -19.71
CA VAL A 36 -3.61 -22.66 -18.96
C VAL A 36 -5.09 -22.83 -19.32
N ARG A 37 -5.43 -22.98 -20.60
CA ARG A 37 -6.82 -23.18 -21.02
C ARG A 37 -7.40 -24.50 -20.51
N ARG A 38 -6.63 -25.61 -20.57
CA ARG A 38 -7.02 -26.91 -20.02
C ARG A 38 -7.27 -26.80 -18.52
N LEU A 39 -6.32 -26.26 -17.76
CA LEU A 39 -6.44 -26.09 -16.32
C LEU A 39 -7.63 -25.18 -15.92
N ALA A 40 -7.95 -24.20 -16.75
CA ALA A 40 -9.13 -23.37 -16.52
C ALA A 40 -10.44 -24.13 -16.81
N GLN A 41 -10.48 -24.98 -17.82
CA GLN A 41 -11.62 -25.86 -18.10
C GLN A 41 -11.84 -26.88 -16.97
N ASP A 42 -10.75 -27.36 -16.37
CA ASP A 42 -10.74 -28.29 -15.23
C ASP A 42 -11.03 -27.60 -13.88
N GLY A 43 -11.28 -26.29 -13.88
CA GLY A 43 -11.55 -25.50 -12.67
C GLY A 43 -10.33 -25.28 -11.73
N ARG A 44 -9.14 -25.61 -12.21
CA ARG A 44 -7.88 -25.49 -11.46
C ARG A 44 -7.22 -24.11 -11.62
N LEU A 45 -7.68 -23.32 -12.56
CA LEU A 45 -7.33 -21.89 -12.75
C LEU A 45 -8.58 -21.10 -13.10
N GLU A 46 -8.53 -19.81 -12.82
CA GLU A 46 -9.57 -18.85 -13.18
C GLU A 46 -9.08 -17.90 -14.25
N LEU A 47 -9.93 -17.64 -15.26
CA LEU A 47 -9.64 -16.66 -16.30
C LEU A 47 -10.46 -15.40 -16.05
N HIS A 48 -9.76 -14.29 -15.91
CA HIS A 48 -10.37 -12.98 -15.68
C HIS A 48 -10.23 -12.06 -16.91
N PRO A 49 -11.05 -10.99 -17.00
CA PRO A 49 -10.91 -9.97 -18.04
C PRO A 49 -9.47 -9.41 -18.12
N ASN A 50 -9.13 -8.85 -19.28
CA ASN A 50 -7.80 -8.30 -19.58
C ASN A 50 -6.68 -9.36 -19.54
N ARG A 51 -7.03 -10.61 -19.87
CA ARG A 51 -6.09 -11.74 -19.95
C ARG A 51 -5.33 -12.01 -18.65
N VAL A 52 -5.96 -11.83 -17.53
CA VAL A 52 -5.43 -12.23 -16.23
C VAL A 52 -5.85 -13.66 -15.95
N VAL A 53 -4.90 -14.47 -15.48
CA VAL A 53 -5.11 -15.82 -14.97
C VAL A 53 -4.80 -15.81 -13.48
N ALA A 54 -5.62 -16.52 -12.71
CA ALA A 54 -5.47 -16.61 -11.27
C ALA A 54 -5.60 -18.05 -10.76
N MET A 55 -5.01 -18.31 -9.62
CA MET A 55 -5.30 -19.53 -8.85
C MET A 55 -6.67 -19.38 -8.18
N PRO A 56 -7.43 -20.47 -8.00
CA PRO A 56 -8.64 -20.43 -7.17
C PRO A 56 -8.31 -19.90 -5.77
N GLY A 57 -9.09 -18.92 -5.31
CA GLY A 57 -8.85 -18.29 -4.01
C GLY A 57 -7.72 -17.26 -3.96
N ALA A 58 -7.14 -16.86 -5.10
CA ALA A 58 -6.20 -15.76 -5.14
C ALA A 58 -6.86 -14.45 -4.65
N ASP A 59 -6.05 -13.57 -4.03
CA ASP A 59 -6.54 -12.31 -3.48
C ASP A 59 -7.22 -11.46 -4.57
N PRO A 60 -8.52 -11.12 -4.42
CA PRO A 60 -9.26 -10.30 -5.37
C PRO A 60 -8.58 -8.95 -5.66
N SER A 61 -7.87 -8.38 -4.68
CA SER A 61 -7.13 -7.12 -4.83
C SER A 61 -5.96 -7.28 -5.80
N VAL A 62 -5.22 -8.40 -5.71
CA VAL A 62 -4.15 -8.73 -6.66
C VAL A 62 -4.73 -8.91 -8.07
N ILE A 63 -5.79 -9.69 -8.19
CA ILE A 63 -6.47 -9.92 -9.48
C ILE A 63 -6.87 -8.58 -10.10
N LEU A 64 -7.52 -7.71 -9.32
CA LEU A 64 -7.96 -6.40 -9.81
C LEU A 64 -6.78 -5.54 -10.25
N CYS A 65 -5.74 -5.42 -9.44
CA CYS A 65 -4.55 -4.65 -9.79
C CYS A 65 -3.90 -5.13 -11.10
N ARG A 66 -3.81 -6.48 -11.30
CA ARG A 66 -3.30 -7.06 -12.55
C ARG A 66 -4.20 -6.76 -13.76
N ARG A 67 -5.53 -6.71 -13.56
CA ARG A 67 -6.50 -6.38 -14.62
C ARG A 67 -6.37 -4.95 -15.12
N ILE A 68 -6.04 -4.01 -14.23
CA ILE A 68 -6.02 -2.57 -14.56
C ILE A 68 -4.60 -2.00 -14.73
N ASP A 69 -3.54 -2.81 -14.61
CA ASP A 69 -2.13 -2.38 -14.52
C ASP A 69 -1.96 -1.29 -13.45
N GLY A 70 -2.52 -1.55 -12.29
CA GLY A 70 -2.47 -0.70 -11.12
C GLY A 70 -1.85 -1.40 -9.93
N VAL A 71 -1.82 -0.69 -8.81
CA VAL A 71 -1.27 -1.17 -7.53
C VAL A 71 -2.23 -0.85 -6.39
N MET A 72 -2.23 -1.66 -5.36
CA MET A 72 -2.90 -1.35 -4.09
C MET A 72 -2.27 -0.12 -3.47
N THR A 73 -3.08 0.73 -2.84
CA THR A 73 -2.62 1.94 -2.16
C THR A 73 -3.45 2.23 -0.91
N CYS A 74 -3.21 3.35 -0.24
CA CYS A 74 -3.91 3.78 0.96
C CYS A 74 -3.89 2.70 2.06
N ALA A 75 -5.02 2.48 2.74
CA ALA A 75 -5.13 1.57 3.88
C ALA A 75 -4.71 0.12 3.56
N HIS A 76 -4.99 -0.38 2.34
CA HIS A 76 -4.57 -1.73 1.93
C HIS A 76 -3.04 -1.84 1.77
N ALA A 77 -2.39 -0.79 1.26
CA ALA A 77 -0.93 -0.75 1.22
C ALA A 77 -0.33 -0.61 2.63
N MET A 78 -0.95 0.20 3.51
CA MET A 78 -0.53 0.28 4.93
C MET A 78 -0.57 -1.10 5.59
N GLN A 79 -1.65 -1.85 5.41
CA GLN A 79 -1.78 -3.21 5.92
C GLN A 79 -0.72 -4.15 5.33
N PHE A 80 -0.44 -4.05 4.03
CA PHE A 80 0.62 -4.84 3.38
C PHE A 80 2.00 -4.58 3.97
N TYR A 81 2.31 -3.33 4.29
CA TYR A 81 3.57 -2.93 4.94
C TYR A 81 3.59 -3.17 6.45
N GLY A 82 2.53 -3.74 7.03
CA GLY A 82 2.43 -3.96 8.47
C GLY A 82 2.31 -2.67 9.28
N LEU A 83 1.90 -1.57 8.63
CA LEU A 83 1.67 -0.29 9.30
C LEU A 83 0.33 -0.29 10.04
N PRO A 84 0.27 0.28 11.23
CA PRO A 84 -0.93 0.30 12.03
C PRO A 84 -2.02 1.19 11.41
N LEU A 85 -3.26 0.76 11.58
CA LEU A 85 -4.46 1.50 11.21
C LEU A 85 -5.42 1.52 12.40
N GLN A 86 -6.12 2.63 12.63
CA GLN A 86 -7.17 2.69 13.67
C GLN A 86 -8.36 1.80 13.33
N ARG A 87 -8.63 1.60 12.05
CA ARG A 87 -9.75 0.80 11.53
C ARG A 87 -9.28 -0.13 10.44
N PRO A 88 -9.91 -1.29 10.29
CA PRO A 88 -9.65 -2.16 9.14
C PRO A 88 -9.82 -1.42 7.82
N PRO A 89 -9.10 -1.79 6.76
CA PRO A 89 -9.31 -1.21 5.44
C PRO A 89 -10.77 -1.34 4.99
N GLY A 90 -11.32 -0.24 4.47
CA GLY A 90 -12.63 -0.22 3.84
C GLY A 90 -12.61 -0.74 2.40
N PRO A 91 -13.34 -0.12 1.46
CA PRO A 91 -13.26 -0.45 0.05
C PRO A 91 -11.83 -0.36 -0.48
N LEU A 92 -11.51 -1.21 -1.46
CA LEU A 92 -10.16 -1.26 -2.04
C LEU A 92 -9.80 0.08 -2.71
N HIS A 93 -8.63 0.61 -2.37
CA HIS A 93 -8.03 1.75 -3.05
C HIS A 93 -6.89 1.26 -3.94
N VAL A 94 -6.91 1.65 -5.20
CA VAL A 94 -5.87 1.34 -6.18
C VAL A 94 -5.31 2.61 -6.78
N ALA A 95 -4.03 2.60 -7.12
CA ALA A 95 -3.40 3.65 -7.89
C ALA A 95 -3.10 3.14 -9.31
N VAL A 96 -3.29 4.01 -10.28
CA VAL A 96 -2.90 3.80 -11.68
C VAL A 96 -2.11 5.01 -12.18
N PRO A 97 -1.22 4.85 -13.18
CA PRO A 97 -0.53 5.98 -13.79
C PRO A 97 -1.54 7.02 -14.28
N ALA A 98 -1.26 8.31 -14.09
CA ALA A 98 -2.18 9.40 -14.46
C ALA A 98 -2.55 9.39 -15.95
N HIS A 99 -1.59 9.03 -16.82
CA HIS A 99 -1.78 8.90 -18.26
C HIS A 99 -2.57 7.63 -18.67
N ARG A 100 -2.93 6.76 -17.72
CA ARG A 100 -3.72 5.57 -18.00
C ARG A 100 -5.06 5.97 -18.60
N GLY A 101 -5.39 5.44 -19.77
CA GLY A 101 -6.66 5.67 -20.44
C GLY A 101 -7.87 5.17 -19.63
N ARG A 102 -9.01 4.98 -20.30
CA ARG A 102 -10.23 4.48 -19.69
C ARG A 102 -9.97 3.12 -19.00
N LEU A 103 -10.38 3.03 -17.76
CA LEU A 103 -10.35 1.78 -17.00
C LEU A 103 -11.53 0.89 -17.43
N PRO A 104 -11.39 -0.44 -17.30
CA PRO A 104 -12.47 -1.36 -17.60
C PRO A 104 -13.64 -1.16 -16.63
N ASP A 105 -14.83 -1.50 -17.08
CA ASP A 105 -16.02 -1.53 -16.23
C ASP A 105 -15.93 -2.69 -15.20
N GLY A 106 -16.76 -2.63 -14.16
CA GLY A 106 -16.85 -3.70 -13.16
C GLY A 106 -15.71 -3.70 -12.13
N LEU A 107 -15.23 -2.52 -11.74
CA LEU A 107 -14.27 -2.36 -10.63
C LEU A 107 -14.92 -2.49 -9.24
N GLY A 108 -16.25 -2.65 -9.16
CA GLY A 108 -16.97 -2.72 -7.89
C GLY A 108 -16.82 -1.43 -7.07
N ARG A 109 -16.82 -1.58 -5.74
CA ARG A 109 -16.62 -0.46 -4.80
C ARG A 109 -15.12 -0.16 -4.62
N THR A 110 -14.45 0.22 -5.69
CA THR A 110 -13.01 0.52 -5.69
C THR A 110 -12.78 2.01 -5.89
N THR A 111 -11.95 2.62 -5.06
CA THR A 111 -11.48 4.00 -5.26
C THR A 111 -10.21 3.98 -6.10
N VAL A 112 -10.20 4.75 -7.18
CA VAL A 112 -9.05 4.83 -8.10
C VAL A 112 -8.33 6.16 -7.95
N HIS A 113 -7.04 6.10 -7.62
CA HIS A 113 -6.13 7.24 -7.61
C HIS A 113 -5.36 7.29 -8.93
N ARG A 114 -5.29 8.47 -9.55
CA ARG A 114 -4.41 8.72 -10.70
C ARG A 114 -3.16 9.43 -10.20
N VAL A 115 -2.03 8.80 -10.36
CA VAL A 115 -0.75 9.25 -9.79
C VAL A 115 0.25 9.46 -10.92
N ASP A 116 0.84 10.66 -10.96
CA ASP A 116 1.96 10.95 -11.86
C ASP A 116 3.19 10.14 -11.39
N ASP A 117 4.01 9.69 -12.34
CA ASP A 117 5.24 8.94 -12.08
C ASP A 117 5.07 7.68 -11.19
N LEU A 118 3.86 7.10 -11.19
CA LEU A 118 3.60 5.87 -10.46
C LEU A 118 4.46 4.72 -10.98
N ALA A 119 5.37 4.23 -10.16
CA ALA A 119 6.11 3.02 -10.43
C ALA A 119 5.19 1.80 -10.23
N VAL A 120 4.85 1.11 -11.31
CA VAL A 120 4.18 -0.18 -11.24
C VAL A 120 5.25 -1.26 -11.12
N PRO A 121 5.25 -2.06 -10.04
CA PRO A 121 6.28 -3.07 -9.82
C PRO A 121 6.24 -4.17 -10.90
N ALA A 122 7.36 -4.87 -11.06
CA ALA A 122 7.43 -6.03 -11.93
C ALA A 122 6.36 -7.07 -11.54
N GLN A 123 5.99 -7.93 -12.49
CA GLN A 123 4.89 -8.89 -12.28
C GLN A 123 5.18 -9.90 -11.15
N GLU A 124 6.44 -10.15 -10.84
CA GLU A 124 6.92 -11.02 -9.77
C GLU A 124 6.69 -10.41 -8.37
N ALA A 125 6.68 -9.10 -8.27
CA ALA A 125 6.40 -8.41 -7.02
C ALA A 125 4.90 -8.25 -6.77
N ALA A 126 4.51 -8.11 -5.51
CA ALA A 126 3.14 -7.78 -5.15
C ALA A 126 2.73 -6.44 -5.82
N PRO A 127 1.51 -6.33 -6.35
CA PRO A 127 1.04 -5.09 -6.98
C PRO A 127 0.63 -4.06 -5.92
N VAL A 128 1.62 -3.55 -5.19
CA VAL A 128 1.45 -2.54 -4.13
C VAL A 128 2.29 -1.32 -4.48
N ALA A 129 1.77 -0.12 -4.27
CA ALA A 129 2.51 1.12 -4.43
C ALA A 129 3.71 1.15 -3.47
N CYS A 130 4.83 1.77 -3.85
CA CYS A 130 5.91 2.04 -2.90
C CYS A 130 5.37 2.82 -1.69
N VAL A 131 6.04 2.70 -0.56
CA VAL A 131 5.51 3.20 0.71
C VAL A 131 5.25 4.71 0.68
N GLU A 132 6.10 5.49 0.01
CA GLU A 132 5.95 6.93 -0.14
C GLU A 132 4.65 7.28 -0.89
N HIS A 133 4.43 6.70 -2.08
CA HIS A 133 3.20 6.92 -2.85
C HIS A 133 1.96 6.42 -2.11
N ALA A 134 2.06 5.29 -1.41
CA ALA A 134 0.96 4.74 -0.64
C ALA A 134 0.57 5.67 0.52
N LEU A 135 1.55 6.23 1.26
CA LEU A 135 1.33 7.21 2.32
C LEU A 135 0.72 8.50 1.76
N ILE A 136 1.23 9.03 0.64
CA ILE A 136 0.69 10.25 0.02
C ILE A 136 -0.77 10.05 -0.40
N CYS A 137 -1.10 8.90 -0.99
CA CYS A 137 -2.49 8.57 -1.32
C CYS A 137 -3.34 8.44 -0.05
N PHE A 138 -2.79 7.86 1.02
CA PHE A 138 -3.48 7.69 2.30
C PHE A 138 -3.76 9.03 2.97
N MET A 139 -2.79 9.93 3.04
CA MET A 139 -2.96 11.30 3.55
C MET A 139 -4.07 12.09 2.84
N ARG A 140 -4.35 11.80 1.57
CA ARG A 140 -5.44 12.46 0.81
C ARG A 140 -6.82 11.87 1.07
N CYS A 141 -6.91 10.69 1.68
CA CYS A 141 -8.14 9.94 1.86
C CYS A 141 -8.53 9.75 3.32
N ALA A 142 -7.56 9.74 4.21
CA ALA A 142 -7.73 9.49 5.64
C ALA A 142 -7.91 10.80 6.42
N SER A 143 -8.26 10.70 7.69
CA SER A 143 -8.14 11.81 8.62
C SER A 143 -6.67 12.14 8.87
N GLU A 144 -6.40 13.37 9.35
CA GLU A 144 -5.02 13.77 9.71
C GLU A 144 -4.42 12.82 10.75
N LEU A 145 -5.21 12.45 11.75
CA LEU A 145 -4.76 11.53 12.79
C LEU A 145 -4.43 10.15 12.25
N ASP A 146 -5.30 9.56 11.40
CA ASP A 146 -5.02 8.26 10.77
C ASP A 146 -3.73 8.32 9.94
N ALA A 147 -3.54 9.42 9.21
CA ALA A 147 -2.36 9.62 8.38
C ALA A 147 -1.09 9.78 9.24
N LEU A 148 -1.14 10.54 10.34
CA LEU A 148 -0.02 10.68 11.27
C LEU A 148 0.39 9.34 11.89
N ILE A 149 -0.57 8.52 12.30
CA ILE A 149 -0.31 7.18 12.84
C ILE A 149 0.50 6.34 11.83
N ALA A 150 0.10 6.36 10.57
CA ALA A 150 0.78 5.60 9.52
C ALA A 150 2.19 6.18 9.22
N ILE A 151 2.33 7.52 9.19
CA ILE A 151 3.61 8.17 8.91
C ILE A 151 4.60 7.94 10.07
N ASP A 152 4.19 8.16 11.32
CA ASP A 152 5.02 7.92 12.50
C ASP A 152 5.55 6.48 12.52
N ALA A 153 4.67 5.52 12.29
CA ALA A 153 5.05 4.11 12.22
C ALA A 153 5.99 3.81 11.05
N ALA A 154 5.77 4.39 9.87
CA ALA A 154 6.63 4.19 8.71
C ALA A 154 8.04 4.77 8.94
N LEU A 155 8.13 5.96 9.55
CA LEU A 155 9.40 6.59 9.94
C LEU A 155 10.13 5.75 10.97
N ARG A 156 9.44 5.30 12.03
CA ARG A 156 10.01 4.45 13.08
C ARG A 156 10.54 3.14 12.54
N CYS A 157 9.80 2.49 11.64
CA CYS A 157 10.22 1.23 11.03
C CYS A 157 11.31 1.41 9.95
N GLY A 158 11.72 2.64 9.66
CA GLY A 158 12.70 2.94 8.62
C GLY A 158 12.22 2.61 7.20
N LEU A 159 10.91 2.49 7.00
CA LEU A 159 10.32 2.22 5.68
C LEU A 159 10.38 3.44 4.77
N VAL A 160 10.44 4.63 5.35
CA VAL A 160 10.49 5.91 4.64
C VAL A 160 11.30 6.91 5.47
N ARG A 161 11.90 7.88 4.80
CA ARG A 161 12.55 9.03 5.46
C ARG A 161 11.69 10.27 5.31
N MET A 162 11.77 11.19 6.27
CA MET A 162 11.05 12.46 6.24
C MET A 162 11.32 13.24 4.95
N ASP A 163 12.60 13.30 4.54
CA ASP A 163 13.00 14.04 3.35
C ASP A 163 12.49 13.43 2.05
N ASP A 164 12.34 12.11 2.00
CA ASP A 164 11.76 11.40 0.84
C ASP A 164 10.28 11.77 0.70
N LEU A 165 9.52 11.77 1.79
CA LEU A 165 8.12 12.21 1.78
C LEU A 165 7.98 13.69 1.36
N ARG A 166 8.82 14.58 1.90
CA ARG A 166 8.82 16.00 1.53
C ARG A 166 9.13 16.19 0.05
N SER A 167 10.08 15.46 -0.49
CA SER A 167 10.48 15.54 -1.90
C SER A 167 9.33 15.16 -2.85
N CYS A 168 8.54 14.17 -2.47
CA CYS A 168 7.36 13.74 -3.24
C CYS A 168 6.18 14.73 -3.16
N LEU A 169 6.21 15.68 -2.22
CA LEU A 169 5.14 16.65 -1.96
C LEU A 169 5.44 18.06 -2.50
N SER A 170 6.13 18.17 -3.63
CA SER A 170 6.44 19.47 -4.26
C SER A 170 5.16 20.24 -4.66
N GLY A 171 5.29 21.56 -4.76
CA GLY A 171 4.24 22.47 -5.25
C GLY A 171 3.22 22.93 -4.21
N LYS A 172 2.49 24.01 -4.54
CA LYS A 172 1.56 24.69 -3.61
C LYS A 172 0.36 23.83 -3.19
N ARG A 173 -0.10 22.92 -4.05
CA ARG A 173 -1.25 22.03 -3.78
C ARG A 173 -1.00 21.03 -2.66
N ASN A 174 0.25 20.73 -2.36
CA ASN A 174 0.64 19.79 -1.33
C ASN A 174 1.06 20.47 0.00
N MET A 175 0.75 21.75 0.17
CA MET A 175 1.18 22.51 1.35
C MET A 175 0.61 21.94 2.67
N SER A 176 -0.68 21.58 2.67
CA SER A 176 -1.32 20.93 3.83
C SER A 176 -0.72 19.55 4.14
N LEU A 177 -0.40 18.77 3.10
CA LEU A 177 0.22 17.46 3.30
C LEU A 177 1.65 17.59 3.83
N ARG A 178 2.42 18.61 3.41
CA ARG A 178 3.73 18.90 4.00
C ARG A 178 3.62 19.29 5.46
N ALA A 179 2.67 20.17 5.79
CA ALA A 179 2.43 20.55 7.18
C ALA A 179 2.09 19.32 8.05
N LEU A 180 1.32 18.37 7.50
CA LEU A 180 1.03 17.11 8.19
C LEU A 180 2.29 16.25 8.37
N VAL A 181 3.12 16.11 7.33
CA VAL A 181 4.42 15.41 7.42
C VAL A 181 5.33 16.07 8.46
N ASP A 182 5.33 17.41 8.55
CA ASP A 182 6.15 18.13 9.51
C ASP A 182 5.72 17.91 10.98
N ARG A 183 4.47 17.48 11.22
CA ARG A 183 3.98 17.03 12.54
C ARG A 183 4.37 15.61 12.89
N ALA A 184 4.82 14.80 11.92
CA ALA A 184 5.18 13.42 12.17
C ALA A 184 6.47 13.27 12.97
N HIS A 185 6.56 12.22 13.78
CA HIS A 185 7.72 11.99 14.64
C HIS A 185 8.06 10.49 14.77
N PRO A 186 9.30 10.08 14.47
CA PRO A 186 9.71 8.68 14.55
C PRO A 186 9.77 8.11 15.97
N GLY A 187 9.74 8.98 16.99
CA GLY A 187 9.77 8.59 18.41
C GLY A 187 8.45 8.01 18.93
N ALA A 188 7.32 8.25 18.26
CA ALA A 188 6.05 7.64 18.66
C ALA A 188 6.09 6.12 18.38
N ARG A 189 6.03 5.31 19.45
CA ARG A 189 6.20 3.85 19.39
C ARG A 189 4.89 3.08 19.28
N SER A 190 3.79 3.75 19.54
CA SER A 190 2.46 3.15 19.50
C SER A 190 1.42 4.09 18.89
N ILE A 191 0.28 3.53 18.46
CA ILE A 191 -0.87 4.32 18.03
C ILE A 191 -1.32 5.27 19.14
N LEU A 192 -1.31 4.82 20.40
CA LEU A 192 -1.77 5.60 21.55
C LEU A 192 -0.87 6.82 21.80
N GLU A 193 0.43 6.69 21.61
CA GLU A 193 1.37 7.83 21.73
C GLU A 193 1.12 8.87 20.64
N THR A 194 0.88 8.45 19.39
CA THR A 194 0.52 9.37 18.31
C THR A 194 -0.82 10.05 18.58
N ILE A 195 -1.83 9.31 19.06
CA ILE A 195 -3.13 9.88 19.44
C ILE A 195 -2.97 10.91 20.56
N ALA A 196 -2.27 10.55 21.64
CA ALA A 196 -2.07 11.45 22.77
C ALA A 196 -1.32 12.73 22.34
N ARG A 197 -0.28 12.59 21.52
CA ARG A 197 0.45 13.74 20.97
C ARG A 197 -0.46 14.61 20.11
N TYR A 198 -1.24 14.02 19.21
CA TYR A 198 -2.17 14.73 18.34
C TYR A 198 -3.21 15.53 19.15
N GLU A 199 -3.87 14.89 20.13
CA GLU A 199 -4.88 15.55 20.98
C GLU A 199 -4.28 16.69 21.83
N LEU A 200 -3.06 16.51 22.33
CA LEU A 200 -2.36 17.56 23.06
C LEU A 200 -1.99 18.76 22.16
N GLU A 201 -1.54 18.50 20.93
CA GLU A 201 -1.26 19.53 19.94
C GLU A 201 -2.53 20.34 19.60
N GLU A 202 -3.66 19.64 19.36
CA GLU A 202 -4.96 20.28 19.10
C GLU A 202 -5.47 21.11 20.30
N ALA A 203 -5.10 20.70 21.52
CA ALA A 203 -5.39 21.46 22.74
C ALA A 203 -4.42 22.63 23.00
N GLY A 204 -3.46 22.88 22.10
CA GLY A 204 -2.50 23.98 22.19
C GLY A 204 -1.23 23.68 22.97
N TYR A 205 -1.04 22.47 23.46
CA TYR A 205 0.20 22.04 24.09
C TYR A 205 1.31 21.77 23.07
N ARG A 206 2.55 21.70 23.55
CA ARG A 206 3.72 21.28 22.74
C ARG A 206 4.31 20.00 23.30
N PRO A 207 3.78 18.85 22.94
CA PRO A 207 4.31 17.56 23.39
C PRO A 207 5.55 17.17 22.60
N PHE A 208 6.56 16.65 23.30
CA PHE A 208 7.76 16.05 22.74
C PHE A 208 7.76 14.55 23.05
N PRO A 209 7.72 13.67 22.02
CA PRO A 209 7.75 12.24 22.23
C PRO A 209 9.16 11.73 22.46
N ALA A 210 9.25 10.59 23.16
CA ALA A 210 10.47 9.79 23.34
C ALA A 210 11.66 10.59 23.92
N ILE A 211 11.44 11.31 25.01
CA ILE A 211 12.50 12.05 25.71
C ILE A 211 13.16 11.17 26.78
N ILE A 212 14.49 11.11 26.77
CA ILE A 212 15.27 10.47 27.83
C ILE A 212 15.50 11.49 28.94
N ILE A 213 14.95 11.22 30.12
CA ILE A 213 15.19 12.02 31.34
C ILE A 213 16.20 11.28 32.19
N GLU A 214 17.29 11.99 32.57
CA GLU A 214 18.32 11.40 33.43
C GLU A 214 17.69 10.90 34.74
N CYS A 215 18.09 9.73 35.18
CA CYS A 215 17.58 8.99 36.35
C CYS A 215 16.13 8.50 36.27
N LEU A 216 15.33 8.84 35.25
CA LEU A 216 13.96 8.36 35.08
C LEU A 216 13.81 7.38 33.91
N GLY A 217 14.73 7.45 32.94
CA GLY A 217 14.65 6.69 31.70
C GLY A 217 13.88 7.43 30.59
N GLU A 218 13.39 6.67 29.64
CA GLU A 218 12.66 7.21 28.50
C GLU A 218 11.18 7.40 28.86
N VAL A 219 10.68 8.62 28.57
CA VAL A 219 9.29 9.04 28.80
C VAL A 219 8.59 9.20 27.46
N ASP A 220 7.38 8.68 27.34
CA ASP A 220 6.63 8.65 26.08
C ASP A 220 6.30 10.05 25.56
N LEU A 221 5.93 10.99 26.46
CA LEU A 221 5.61 12.38 26.13
C LEU A 221 6.03 13.33 27.26
N VAL A 222 6.63 14.46 26.88
CA VAL A 222 6.95 15.57 27.78
C VAL A 222 6.28 16.83 27.27
N LEU A 223 5.58 17.57 28.13
CA LEU A 223 5.00 18.86 27.82
C LEU A 223 5.96 19.98 28.23
N THR A 224 6.29 20.89 27.32
CA THR A 224 7.23 22.01 27.58
C THR A 224 6.55 23.33 27.75
N SER A 225 5.25 23.45 27.48
CA SER A 225 4.48 24.69 27.68
C SER A 225 3.02 24.36 27.98
N HIS A 226 2.39 25.22 28.80
CA HIS A 226 0.94 25.29 28.93
C HIS A 226 0.37 26.13 27.78
N PRO A 227 -0.84 25.85 27.30
CA PRO A 227 -1.59 26.82 26.50
C PRO A 227 -1.86 28.05 27.36
N GLU A 228 -1.64 29.24 26.80
CA GLU A 228 -2.03 30.50 27.43
C GLU A 228 -3.56 30.68 27.43
#